data_edb2b1b88f02169a2fd925b067635641
#
_entry.id   edb2b1b88f02169a2fd925b067635641
#
_cell.length_a   1.000
_cell.length_b   1.000
_cell.length_c   1.000
_cell.angle_alpha   90.00
_cell.angle_beta   90.00
_cell.angle_gamma   90.00
#
_symmetry.space_group_name_H-M   'P 1'
#
loop_
_entity.id
_entity.type
_entity.pdbx_description
1 polymer ?
#
loop_
_entity_poly.entity_id
_entity_poly.type
_entity_poly.pdbx_seq_one_letter_code
_entity_poly.pdbx_strand_id
1 'polypeptide(L)'
;MSMALAVCSFATPAAAYSLQGDTATDNTGIEPTDGLTAGRPVIHTRGDGVKPPAELGNPSEWGVVKIEINDSAARPLGNTCKEVTHGTWCYGWESAGSNGKKCYSNYLADTGHLTTVRVRNIDYSSGWVPKNKTSYANVTIGLAYTCYAYYNNA
;
A
#
# COMPACT_ATOMS: atom_id res chain seq x y z
N MET A 1 49.71 -12.52 63.97
CA MET A 1 48.77 -11.50 63.50
C MET A 1 48.55 -11.79 62.03
N SER A 2 47.46 -12.52 61.70
CA SER A 2 47.08 -12.80 60.29
C SER A 2 45.81 -12.08 60.01
N MET A 3 45.87 -11.16 59.06
CA MET A 3 44.72 -10.42 58.53
C MET A 3 44.15 -11.19 57.34
N ALA A 4 42.93 -11.67 57.51
CA ALA A 4 42.19 -12.28 56.41
C ALA A 4 41.42 -11.19 55.65
N LEU A 5 41.72 -11.04 54.37
CA LEU A 5 40.95 -10.21 53.45
C LEU A 5 39.74 -10.98 52.94
N ALA A 6 38.54 -10.52 53.29
CA ALA A 6 37.31 -11.00 52.71
C ALA A 6 37.06 -10.32 51.38
N VAL A 7 37.01 -11.09 50.30
CA VAL A 7 36.62 -10.63 48.99
C VAL A 7 35.10 -10.75 48.86
N CYS A 8 34.41 -9.62 48.89
CA CYS A 8 33.00 -9.54 48.56
C CYS A 8 32.81 -9.61 47.04
N SER A 9 32.32 -10.75 46.56
CA SER A 9 31.85 -10.88 45.16
C SER A 9 30.47 -10.26 45.05
N PHE A 10 30.34 -9.16 44.35
CA PHE A 10 29.06 -8.62 43.96
C PHE A 10 28.58 -9.33 42.66
N ALA A 11 27.61 -10.19 42.85
CA ALA A 11 26.86 -10.74 41.72
C ALA A 11 25.90 -9.64 41.22
N THR A 12 26.13 -9.12 40.01
CA THR A 12 25.19 -8.26 39.33
C THR A 12 24.03 -9.10 38.80
N PRO A 13 22.77 -8.78 39.14
CA PRO A 13 21.66 -9.46 38.52
C PRO A 13 21.60 -9.03 37.03
N ALA A 14 21.64 -10.00 36.14
CA ALA A 14 21.31 -9.81 34.73
C ALA A 14 19.86 -9.33 34.65
N ALA A 15 19.64 -8.08 34.25
CA ALA A 15 18.34 -7.58 33.90
C ALA A 15 17.86 -8.34 32.67
N ALA A 16 16.91 -9.24 32.85
CA ALA A 16 16.15 -9.79 31.76
C ALA A 16 15.35 -8.68 31.14
N TYR A 17 15.77 -8.21 29.96
CA TYR A 17 14.93 -7.39 29.10
C TYR A 17 13.77 -8.27 28.66
N SER A 18 12.64 -8.14 29.33
CA SER A 18 11.38 -8.58 28.82
C SER A 18 11.11 -7.75 27.56
N LEU A 19 11.19 -8.38 26.40
CA LEU A 19 10.56 -7.89 25.20
C LEU A 19 9.06 -7.92 25.47
N GLN A 20 8.58 -6.84 26.05
CA GLN A 20 7.16 -6.55 26.11
C GLN A 20 6.75 -6.38 24.65
N GLY A 21 6.17 -7.44 24.09
CA GLY A 21 5.54 -7.36 22.81
C GLY A 21 4.56 -6.19 22.86
N ASP A 22 4.80 -5.19 22.03
CA ASP A 22 3.77 -4.24 21.70
C ASP A 22 2.58 -5.09 21.30
N THR A 23 1.57 -5.09 22.14
CA THR A 23 0.24 -5.52 21.78
C THR A 23 -0.15 -4.61 20.64
N ALA A 24 0.05 -5.09 19.42
CA ALA A 24 -0.61 -4.53 18.27
C ALA A 24 -2.07 -4.39 18.68
N THR A 25 -2.52 -3.18 18.83
CA THR A 25 -3.93 -2.86 19.01
C THR A 25 -4.63 -3.60 17.90
N ASP A 26 -5.43 -4.59 18.29
CA ASP A 26 -6.31 -5.34 17.41
C ASP A 26 -7.22 -4.35 16.69
N ASN A 27 -6.70 -3.85 15.58
CA ASN A 27 -7.45 -3.03 14.67
C ASN A 27 -8.17 -4.04 13.77
N THR A 28 -9.27 -4.59 14.24
CA THR A 28 -10.19 -5.48 13.50
C THR A 28 -10.83 -4.78 12.31
N GLY A 29 -10.10 -3.88 11.67
CA GLY A 29 -10.42 -3.32 10.37
C GLY A 29 -10.00 -4.33 9.30
N ILE A 30 -10.92 -4.68 8.43
CA ILE A 30 -10.62 -5.43 7.21
C ILE A 30 -9.53 -4.64 6.47
N GLU A 31 -8.36 -5.28 6.27
CA GLU A 31 -7.31 -4.67 5.46
C GLU A 31 -7.89 -4.39 4.06
N PRO A 32 -7.68 -3.21 3.51
CA PRO A 32 -8.30 -2.82 2.23
C PRO A 32 -7.86 -3.68 1.05
N THR A 33 -6.90 -4.56 1.24
CA THR A 33 -6.38 -5.50 0.25
C THR A 33 -6.89 -6.93 0.44
N ASP A 34 -7.60 -7.22 1.55
CA ASP A 34 -8.13 -8.55 1.82
C ASP A 34 -9.28 -8.90 0.88
N GLY A 35 -9.24 -10.10 0.35
CA GLY A 35 -10.29 -10.62 -0.53
C GLY A 35 -10.35 -9.99 -1.92
N LEU A 36 -9.40 -9.14 -2.33
CA LEU A 36 -9.38 -8.55 -3.66
C LEU A 36 -9.13 -9.61 -4.75
N THR A 37 -9.99 -9.62 -5.75
CA THR A 37 -9.79 -10.39 -6.99
C THR A 37 -8.91 -9.59 -7.94
N ALA A 38 -7.88 -10.23 -8.51
CA ALA A 38 -6.99 -9.59 -9.48
C ALA A 38 -7.78 -8.99 -10.66
N GLY A 39 -7.45 -7.77 -11.02
CA GLY A 39 -8.07 -7.02 -12.12
C GLY A 39 -9.48 -6.48 -11.84
N ARG A 40 -10.04 -6.73 -10.65
CA ARG A 40 -11.35 -6.18 -10.26
C ARG A 40 -11.18 -5.04 -9.27
N PRO A 41 -11.51 -3.81 -9.66
CA PRO A 41 -11.44 -2.66 -8.75
C PRO A 41 -12.58 -2.68 -7.74
N VAL A 42 -12.27 -2.29 -6.51
CA VAL A 42 -13.22 -2.01 -5.44
C VAL A 42 -13.18 -0.52 -5.15
N ILE A 43 -14.34 0.10 -5.04
CA ILE A 43 -14.50 1.52 -4.74
C ILE A 43 -15.09 1.64 -3.35
N HIS A 44 -14.52 2.54 -2.57
CA HIS A 44 -14.92 2.84 -1.20
C HIS A 44 -15.28 4.30 -1.06
N THR A 45 -16.26 4.57 -0.22
CA THR A 45 -16.66 5.94 0.15
C THR A 45 -16.47 6.15 1.65
N ARG A 46 -16.20 7.38 2.05
CA ARG A 46 -16.06 7.72 3.47
C ARG A 46 -17.30 7.26 4.24
N GLY A 47 -17.08 6.45 5.28
CA GLY A 47 -18.14 5.94 6.14
C GLY A 47 -18.70 4.56 5.75
N ASP A 48 -18.17 3.90 4.73
CA ASP A 48 -18.56 2.54 4.34
C ASP A 48 -18.05 1.42 5.29
N GLY A 49 -17.27 1.79 6.30
CA GLY A 49 -16.72 0.88 7.31
C GLY A 49 -15.31 0.37 6.96
N VAL A 50 -14.80 0.63 5.75
CA VAL A 50 -13.45 0.27 5.34
C VAL A 50 -12.54 1.49 5.46
N LYS A 51 -11.43 1.35 6.18
CA LYS A 51 -10.46 2.44 6.31
C LYS A 51 -9.56 2.48 5.08
N PRO A 52 -9.34 3.66 4.50
CA PRO A 52 -8.31 3.82 3.49
C PRO A 52 -6.93 3.55 4.09
N PRO A 53 -5.96 3.09 3.27
CA PRO A 53 -4.56 3.11 3.67
C PRO A 53 -4.16 4.49 4.19
N ALA A 54 -3.31 4.55 5.22
CA ALA A 54 -2.94 5.79 5.89
C ALA A 54 -2.38 6.86 4.93
N GLU A 55 -1.69 6.42 3.90
CA GLU A 55 -1.06 7.26 2.87
C GLU A 55 -2.07 7.99 1.99
N LEU A 56 -3.29 7.46 1.88
CA LEU A 56 -4.38 8.13 1.16
C LEU A 56 -5.06 9.22 2.00
N GLY A 57 -4.74 9.30 3.29
CA GLY A 57 -5.32 10.27 4.20
C GLY A 57 -6.80 9.97 4.53
N ASN A 58 -7.65 10.98 4.45
CA ASN A 58 -9.09 10.86 4.72
C ASN A 58 -9.92 11.25 3.48
N PRO A 59 -9.85 10.46 2.40
CA PRO A 59 -10.53 10.77 1.16
C PRO A 59 -12.06 10.71 1.29
N SER A 60 -12.77 11.41 0.41
CA SER A 60 -14.22 11.27 0.27
C SER A 60 -14.58 9.97 -0.47
N GLU A 61 -13.76 9.60 -1.44
CA GLU A 61 -13.84 8.35 -2.20
C GLU A 61 -12.43 7.87 -2.55
N TRP A 62 -12.23 6.58 -2.55
CA TRP A 62 -10.99 5.97 -2.99
C TRP A 62 -11.26 4.60 -3.61
N GLY A 63 -10.36 4.16 -4.45
CA GLY A 63 -10.45 2.83 -5.06
C GLY A 63 -9.14 2.09 -5.00
N VAL A 64 -9.25 0.76 -5.05
CA VAL A 64 -8.12 -0.14 -5.08
C VAL A 64 -8.34 -1.25 -6.10
N VAL A 65 -7.29 -1.65 -6.78
CA VAL A 65 -7.27 -2.83 -7.62
C VAL A 65 -5.98 -3.63 -7.41
N LYS A 66 -6.13 -4.94 -7.28
CA LYS A 66 -5.00 -5.87 -7.23
C LYS A 66 -4.54 -6.19 -8.64
N ILE A 67 -3.26 -6.05 -8.91
CA ILE A 67 -2.63 -6.31 -10.20
C ILE A 67 -1.58 -7.41 -10.01
N GLU A 68 -1.89 -8.59 -10.49
CA GLU A 68 -0.97 -9.73 -10.50
C GLU A 68 -0.98 -10.40 -11.87
N ILE A 69 0.13 -11.02 -12.23
CA ILE A 69 0.23 -11.87 -13.41
C ILE A 69 -0.02 -13.29 -12.92
N ASN A 70 -1.12 -13.86 -13.37
CA ASN A 70 -1.37 -15.29 -13.24
C ASN A 70 -1.40 -15.92 -14.64
N ASP A 71 -1.31 -17.23 -14.70
CA ASP A 71 -1.28 -17.99 -15.98
C ASP A 71 -2.51 -17.74 -16.87
N SER A 72 -3.62 -17.29 -16.26
CA SER A 72 -4.85 -16.91 -16.97
C SER A 72 -4.84 -15.46 -17.48
N ALA A 73 -3.94 -14.62 -16.97
CA ALA A 73 -3.83 -13.19 -17.27
C ALA A 73 -2.45 -12.82 -17.82
N ALA A 74 -1.85 -13.71 -18.61
CA ALA A 74 -0.54 -13.49 -19.25
C ALA A 74 -0.52 -12.33 -20.27
N ARG A 75 -1.64 -11.62 -20.43
CA ARG A 75 -1.70 -10.40 -21.25
C ARG A 75 -1.57 -9.19 -20.34
N PRO A 76 -0.80 -8.16 -20.76
CA PRO A 76 -0.93 -6.85 -20.15
C PRO A 76 -2.41 -6.54 -20.06
N LEU A 77 -2.91 -6.19 -18.88
CA LEU A 77 -4.20 -5.51 -18.78
C LEU A 77 -3.99 -4.21 -19.54
N GLY A 78 -4.27 -4.22 -20.86
CA GLY A 78 -4.26 -3.02 -21.66
C GLY A 78 -5.08 -1.96 -20.93
N ASN A 79 -4.77 -0.69 -21.12
CA ASN A 79 -5.40 0.46 -20.45
C ASN A 79 -6.83 0.16 -20.02
N THR A 80 -7.00 -0.31 -18.78
CA THR A 80 -8.32 -0.50 -18.19
C THR A 80 -8.68 0.80 -17.50
N CYS A 81 -9.68 1.48 -18.03
CA CYS A 81 -10.19 2.71 -17.44
C CYS A 81 -11.59 2.46 -16.88
N LYS A 82 -11.88 3.08 -15.74
CA LYS A 82 -13.17 3.03 -15.08
C LYS A 82 -13.62 4.45 -14.77
N GLU A 83 -14.86 4.76 -15.13
CA GLU A 83 -15.52 5.97 -14.67
C GLU A 83 -15.85 5.84 -13.19
N VAL A 84 -15.48 6.85 -12.42
CA VAL A 84 -15.71 6.99 -10.99
C VAL A 84 -16.34 8.36 -10.70
N THR A 85 -16.74 8.65 -9.47
CA THR A 85 -17.60 9.80 -9.15
C THR A 85 -17.06 11.12 -9.67
N HIS A 86 -15.76 11.35 -9.66
CA HIS A 86 -15.15 12.62 -10.02
C HIS A 86 -14.31 12.57 -11.31
N GLY A 87 -14.33 11.46 -12.04
CA GLY A 87 -13.52 11.37 -13.26
C GLY A 87 -13.23 9.96 -13.74
N THR A 88 -12.11 9.83 -14.44
CA THR A 88 -11.71 8.56 -15.08
C THR A 88 -10.42 8.05 -14.49
N TRP A 89 -10.47 6.87 -13.90
CA TRP A 89 -9.32 6.16 -13.33
C TRP A 89 -8.86 5.04 -14.25
N CYS A 90 -7.60 5.11 -14.69
CA CYS A 90 -6.95 4.11 -15.54
C CYS A 90 -5.84 3.40 -14.76
N TYR A 91 -5.81 2.08 -14.80
CA TYR A 91 -4.87 1.26 -14.05
C TYR A 91 -4.50 0.02 -14.84
N GLY A 92 -3.41 -0.63 -14.43
CA GLY A 92 -2.97 -1.86 -15.03
C GLY A 92 -1.47 -2.04 -14.97
N TRP A 93 -0.97 -2.87 -15.88
CA TRP A 93 0.45 -3.07 -16.06
C TRP A 93 0.79 -3.19 -17.54
N GLU A 94 2.01 -2.87 -17.88
CA GLU A 94 2.61 -3.06 -19.19
C GLU A 94 3.95 -3.77 -19.08
N SER A 95 4.37 -4.48 -20.12
CA SER A 95 5.66 -5.14 -20.14
C SER A 95 6.79 -4.12 -20.12
N ALA A 96 7.75 -4.33 -19.22
CA ALA A 96 8.99 -3.58 -19.18
C ALA A 96 10.19 -4.39 -19.73
N GLY A 97 9.92 -5.36 -20.60
CA GLY A 97 10.92 -6.25 -21.20
C GLY A 97 11.63 -7.07 -20.12
N SER A 98 12.98 -7.10 -20.19
CA SER A 98 13.83 -7.81 -19.22
C SER A 98 13.70 -7.26 -17.79
N ASN A 99 13.18 -6.04 -17.60
CA ASN A 99 13.00 -5.41 -16.30
C ASN A 99 11.69 -5.84 -15.60
N GLY A 100 10.88 -6.68 -16.25
CA GLY A 100 9.65 -7.21 -15.67
C GLY A 100 8.39 -6.51 -16.17
N LYS A 101 7.62 -5.91 -15.25
CA LYS A 101 6.40 -5.15 -15.54
C LYS A 101 6.43 -3.78 -14.92
N LYS A 102 5.77 -2.83 -15.57
CA LYS A 102 5.47 -1.50 -15.04
C LYS A 102 4.00 -1.46 -14.66
N CYS A 103 3.73 -1.43 -13.34
CA CYS A 103 2.39 -1.18 -12.82
C CYS A 103 2.11 0.32 -12.81
N TYR A 104 0.87 0.72 -13.08
CA TYR A 104 0.49 2.13 -13.10
C TYR A 104 -0.93 2.38 -12.56
N SER A 105 -1.13 3.60 -12.09
CA SER A 105 -2.40 4.18 -11.68
C SER A 105 -2.42 5.63 -12.15
N ASN A 106 -3.35 5.97 -13.03
CA ASN A 106 -3.52 7.30 -13.58
C ASN A 106 -4.95 7.77 -13.36
N TYR A 107 -5.15 8.99 -12.90
CA TYR A 107 -6.48 9.50 -12.62
C TYR A 107 -6.63 10.94 -13.05
N LEU A 108 -7.64 11.20 -13.91
CA LEU A 108 -8.09 12.53 -14.28
C LEU A 108 -9.37 12.82 -13.52
N ALA A 109 -9.38 13.87 -12.70
CA ALA A 109 -10.53 14.24 -11.90
C ALA A 109 -10.86 15.73 -11.93
N ASP A 110 -12.12 16.05 -11.63
CA ASP A 110 -12.64 17.42 -11.51
C ASP A 110 -12.46 18.00 -10.10
N THR A 111 -11.80 17.28 -9.21
CA THR A 111 -11.45 17.68 -7.83
C THR A 111 -9.97 17.46 -7.57
N GLY A 112 -9.48 17.91 -6.39
CA GLY A 112 -8.14 17.56 -5.90
C GLY A 112 -8.03 16.06 -5.66
N HIS A 113 -6.97 15.43 -6.11
CA HIS A 113 -6.83 13.98 -6.10
C HIS A 113 -5.37 13.54 -6.11
N LEU A 114 -5.14 12.25 -5.87
CA LEU A 114 -3.85 11.60 -6.08
C LEU A 114 -4.03 10.15 -6.53
N THR A 115 -2.96 9.57 -7.04
CA THR A 115 -2.86 8.13 -7.33
C THR A 115 -1.63 7.54 -6.66
N THR A 116 -1.70 6.25 -6.35
CA THR A 116 -0.60 5.51 -5.72
C THR A 116 -0.52 4.12 -6.32
N VAL A 117 0.69 3.62 -6.53
CA VAL A 117 0.97 2.21 -6.75
C VAL A 117 1.74 1.68 -5.56
N ARG A 118 1.24 0.62 -4.92
CA ARG A 118 1.89 -0.04 -3.79
C ARG A 118 2.46 -1.39 -4.20
N VAL A 119 3.70 -1.64 -3.80
CA VAL A 119 4.37 -2.93 -3.94
C VAL A 119 5.16 -3.21 -2.67
N ARG A 120 4.98 -4.40 -2.06
CA ARG A 120 5.70 -4.77 -0.82
C ARG A 120 5.61 -3.70 0.28
N ASN A 121 4.45 -3.10 0.48
CA ASN A 121 4.22 -2.02 1.44
C ASN A 121 5.03 -0.73 1.18
N ILE A 122 5.56 -0.57 -0.04
CA ILE A 122 6.20 0.68 -0.49
C ILE A 122 5.25 1.38 -1.45
N ASP A 123 4.99 2.65 -1.17
CA ASP A 123 4.10 3.50 -1.96
C ASP A 123 4.87 4.38 -2.94
N TYR A 124 4.37 4.38 -4.17
CA TYR A 124 4.82 5.25 -5.25
C TYR A 124 3.64 6.16 -5.59
N SER A 125 3.64 7.35 -5.04
CA SER A 125 2.51 8.29 -5.15
C SER A 125 2.82 9.41 -6.14
N SER A 126 1.77 9.88 -6.83
CA SER A 126 1.84 11.10 -7.65
C SER A 126 2.00 12.38 -6.80
N GLY A 127 1.71 12.30 -5.48
CA GLY A 127 1.40 13.49 -4.69
C GLY A 127 0.05 14.09 -5.11
N TRP A 128 -0.38 15.13 -4.38
CA TRP A 128 -1.63 15.84 -4.67
C TRP A 128 -1.56 16.58 -6.00
N VAL A 129 -2.60 16.38 -6.81
CA VAL A 129 -2.77 16.97 -8.13
C VAL A 129 -4.06 17.80 -8.12
N PRO A 130 -4.04 19.05 -8.63
CA PRO A 130 -5.24 19.87 -8.68
C PRO A 130 -6.24 19.33 -9.71
N LYS A 131 -7.49 19.77 -9.57
CA LYS A 131 -8.58 19.41 -10.50
C LYS A 131 -8.20 19.65 -11.97
N ASN A 132 -8.76 18.84 -12.85
CA ASN A 132 -8.58 18.91 -14.31
C ASN A 132 -7.14 18.66 -14.79
N LYS A 133 -6.33 18.00 -13.94
CA LYS A 133 -5.01 17.48 -14.29
C LYS A 133 -5.01 15.97 -14.07
N THR A 134 -4.17 15.26 -14.77
CA THR A 134 -4.00 13.82 -14.54
C THR A 134 -2.90 13.58 -13.51
N SER A 135 -3.21 12.79 -12.48
CA SER A 135 -2.20 12.23 -11.58
C SER A 135 -1.62 10.96 -12.18
N TYR A 136 -0.33 10.73 -12.00
CA TYR A 136 0.39 9.56 -12.52
C TYR A 136 1.21 8.93 -11.41
N ALA A 137 0.97 7.64 -11.15
CA ALA A 137 1.81 6.82 -10.31
C ALA A 137 2.21 5.56 -11.05
N ASN A 138 3.47 5.19 -10.98
CA ASN A 138 3.94 3.94 -11.59
C ASN A 138 5.22 3.44 -10.94
N VAL A 139 5.47 2.13 -11.11
CA VAL A 139 6.69 1.47 -10.67
C VAL A 139 7.01 0.28 -11.56
N THR A 140 8.27 0.10 -11.90
CA THR A 140 8.75 -1.07 -12.63
C THR A 140 9.30 -2.10 -11.64
N ILE A 141 8.80 -3.33 -11.71
CA ILE A 141 9.14 -4.43 -10.79
C ILE A 141 9.18 -5.77 -11.52
N GLY A 142 9.75 -6.78 -10.88
CA GLY A 142 9.75 -8.16 -11.40
C GLY A 142 8.33 -8.71 -11.58
N LEU A 143 8.15 -9.61 -12.53
CA LEU A 143 6.85 -10.15 -12.93
C LEU A 143 6.09 -10.82 -11.77
N ALA A 144 6.81 -11.49 -10.85
CA ALA A 144 6.22 -12.25 -9.75
C ALA A 144 5.59 -11.40 -8.64
N TYR A 145 5.85 -10.09 -8.62
CA TYR A 145 5.32 -9.23 -7.55
C TYR A 145 3.91 -8.76 -7.84
N THR A 146 3.08 -8.74 -6.79
CA THR A 146 1.76 -8.13 -6.83
C THR A 146 1.88 -6.62 -6.65
N CYS A 147 1.15 -5.86 -7.45
CA CYS A 147 0.94 -4.42 -7.27
C CYS A 147 -0.49 -4.17 -6.80
N TYR A 148 -0.67 -3.07 -6.09
CA TYR A 148 -1.99 -2.50 -5.83
C TYR A 148 -2.01 -1.07 -6.37
N ALA A 149 -2.96 -0.78 -7.24
CA ALA A 149 -3.16 0.58 -7.75
C ALA A 149 -4.31 1.23 -6.99
N TYR A 150 -4.11 2.48 -6.58
CA TYR A 150 -5.08 3.28 -5.83
C TYR A 150 -5.32 4.61 -6.54
N TYR A 151 -6.53 5.13 -6.37
CA TYR A 151 -6.84 6.54 -6.51
C TYR A 151 -7.58 7.04 -5.29
N ASN A 152 -7.55 8.34 -5.04
CA ASN A 152 -8.42 8.98 -4.05
C ASN A 152 -8.78 10.41 -4.44
N ASN A 153 -9.92 10.85 -3.92
CA ASN A 153 -10.43 12.21 -4.01
C ASN A 153 -10.39 12.90 -2.65
N ALA A 154 -10.25 14.22 -2.66
CA ALA A 154 -10.32 15.04 -1.45
C ALA A 154 -11.67 14.93 -0.73
#